data_8db49789343636658d4c36aa5f056a3f
#
_entry.id   8db49789343636658d4c36aa5f056a3f
#
_cell.length_a   1.000
_cell.length_b   1.000
_cell.length_c   1.000
_cell.angle_alpha   90.00
_cell.angle_beta   90.00
_cell.angle_gamma   90.00
#
_symmetry.space_group_name_H-M   'P 1'
#
loop_
_entity.id
_entity.type
_entity.pdbx_description
1 polymer ?
#
loop_
_entity_poly.entity_id
_entity_poly.type
_entity_poly.pdbx_seq_one_letter_code
_entity_poly.pdbx_strand_id
1 'polypeptide(L)'
;MKTKIPKLIEVTIAGEYTDFNNFFESNKTKIYDGIIYCFDLLSDSKRKTIKYLVSATTISQQTDSETVVVEFKTEFFFKKSESSLLIDYILEHYEEIEEYEKCSKIIKLHKRLTNIEKPPILELTNV
;
A
#
# COMPACT_ATOMS: atom_id res chain seq x y z
N MET A 1 15.85 -5.47 20.89
CA MET A 1 15.93 -6.41 19.80
C MET A 1 15.20 -5.87 18.56
N LYS A 2 15.82 -5.98 17.44
CA LYS A 2 15.23 -5.44 16.23
C LYS A 2 14.37 -6.45 15.50
N THR A 3 13.22 -6.01 15.06
CA THR A 3 12.34 -6.83 14.26
C THR A 3 12.72 -6.65 12.79
N LYS A 4 12.92 -7.76 12.12
CA LYS A 4 13.24 -7.68 10.70
C LYS A 4 11.98 -7.42 9.89
N ILE A 5 12.10 -6.51 8.94
CA ILE A 5 11.02 -6.25 8.01
C ILE A 5 11.09 -7.29 6.91
N PRO A 6 9.99 -7.98 6.61
CA PRO A 6 10.00 -8.96 5.54
C PRO A 6 10.23 -8.29 4.20
N LYS A 7 10.84 -9.02 3.27
CA LYS A 7 11.05 -8.50 1.93
C LYS A 7 9.74 -8.43 1.16
N LEU A 8 8.79 -9.25 1.54
CA LEU A 8 7.53 -9.38 0.84
C LEU A 8 6.39 -9.41 1.84
N ILE A 9 5.43 -8.55 1.62
CA ILE A 9 4.17 -8.56 2.36
C ILE A 9 3.11 -9.10 1.43
N GLU A 10 2.40 -10.14 1.85
CA GLU A 10 1.36 -10.74 1.02
C GLU A 10 0.01 -10.62 1.69
N VAL A 11 -0.98 -10.26 0.90
CA VAL A 11 -2.37 -10.17 1.37
C VAL A 11 -3.26 -10.87 0.36
N THR A 12 -4.12 -11.75 0.86
CA THR A 12 -5.10 -12.42 0.02
C THR A 12 -6.48 -11.90 0.39
N ILE A 13 -7.22 -11.48 -0.62
CA ILE A 13 -8.54 -10.89 -0.42
C ILE A 13 -9.59 -11.84 -1.00
N ALA A 14 -10.56 -12.22 -0.19
CA ALA A 14 -11.62 -13.10 -0.64
C ALA A 14 -12.69 -12.30 -1.38
N GLY A 15 -13.34 -12.95 -2.33
CA GLY A 15 -14.43 -12.32 -3.05
C GLY A 15 -14.52 -12.81 -4.48
N GLU A 16 -15.54 -12.34 -5.17
CA GLU A 16 -15.74 -12.66 -6.58
C GLU A 16 -15.66 -11.37 -7.36
N TYR A 17 -14.82 -11.37 -8.39
CA TYR A 17 -14.55 -10.16 -9.15
C TYR A 17 -14.63 -10.45 -10.63
N THR A 18 -15.15 -9.51 -11.39
CA THR A 18 -15.36 -9.69 -12.82
C THR A 18 -14.09 -9.41 -13.63
N ASP A 19 -13.27 -8.49 -13.16
CA ASP A 19 -12.00 -8.18 -13.82
C ASP A 19 -11.08 -7.49 -12.81
N PHE A 20 -9.88 -7.18 -13.23
CA PHE A 20 -8.90 -6.59 -12.32
C PHE A 20 -9.34 -5.24 -11.79
N ASN A 21 -9.94 -4.42 -12.63
CA ASN A 21 -10.39 -3.11 -12.19
C ASN A 21 -11.47 -3.24 -11.11
N ASN A 22 -12.39 -4.16 -11.29
CA ASN A 22 -13.43 -4.43 -10.30
C ASN A 22 -12.80 -4.91 -8.99
N PHE A 23 -11.80 -5.79 -9.09
CA PHE A 23 -11.06 -6.26 -7.93
C PHE A 23 -10.41 -5.10 -7.18
N PHE A 24 -9.70 -4.24 -7.91
CA PHE A 24 -9.00 -3.13 -7.28
C PHE A 24 -9.96 -2.12 -6.65
N GLU A 25 -10.98 -1.71 -7.39
CA GLU A 25 -11.91 -0.70 -6.89
C GLU A 25 -12.71 -1.20 -5.69
N SER A 26 -13.08 -2.47 -5.70
CA SER A 26 -13.84 -3.04 -4.59
C SER A 26 -13.03 -3.15 -3.31
N ASN A 27 -11.71 -3.20 -3.42
CA ASN A 27 -10.84 -3.39 -2.27
C ASN A 27 -9.85 -2.25 -2.08
N LYS A 28 -10.15 -1.11 -2.65
CA LYS A 28 -9.23 0.02 -2.66
C LYS A 28 -8.73 0.39 -1.27
N THR A 29 -9.64 0.46 -0.31
CA THR A 29 -9.26 0.82 1.05
C THR A 29 -8.34 -0.23 1.67
N LYS A 30 -8.66 -1.51 1.47
CA LYS A 30 -7.80 -2.56 2.01
C LYS A 30 -6.42 -2.55 1.37
N ILE A 31 -6.37 -2.31 0.08
CA ILE A 31 -5.10 -2.27 -0.63
C ILE A 31 -4.28 -1.08 -0.16
N TYR A 32 -4.92 0.08 -0.01
CA TYR A 32 -4.22 1.26 0.47
C TYR A 32 -3.76 1.11 1.93
N ASP A 33 -4.57 0.48 2.77
CA ASP A 33 -4.15 0.21 4.14
C ASP A 33 -2.86 -0.62 4.15
N GLY A 34 -2.78 -1.59 3.26
CA GLY A 34 -1.59 -2.42 3.16
C GLY A 34 -0.38 -1.63 2.68
N ILE A 35 -0.58 -0.71 1.76
CA ILE A 35 0.50 0.13 1.26
C ILE A 35 1.02 1.03 2.38
N ILE A 36 0.11 1.61 3.15
CA ILE A 36 0.51 2.46 4.28
C ILE A 36 1.26 1.65 5.31
N TYR A 37 0.84 0.42 5.56
CA TYR A 37 1.55 -0.47 6.46
C TYR A 37 3.00 -0.69 5.98
N CYS A 38 3.18 -0.90 4.67
CA CYS A 38 4.50 -1.08 4.11
C CYS A 38 5.38 0.16 4.32
N PHE A 39 4.82 1.35 4.08
CA PHE A 39 5.56 2.57 4.28
C PHE A 39 5.88 2.81 5.76
N ASP A 40 4.96 2.43 6.65
CA ASP A 40 5.22 2.57 8.07
C ASP A 40 6.41 1.70 8.48
N LEU A 41 6.48 0.48 7.99
CA LEU A 41 7.62 -0.38 8.24
C LEU A 41 8.91 0.24 7.70
N LEU A 42 8.86 0.78 6.49
CA LEU A 42 10.04 1.39 5.89
C LEU A 42 10.50 2.63 6.66
N SER A 43 9.58 3.37 7.25
CA SER A 43 9.92 4.60 7.95
C SER A 43 10.79 4.35 9.18
N ASP A 44 10.66 3.18 9.79
CA ASP A 44 11.39 2.85 11.01
C ASP A 44 12.54 1.89 10.77
N SER A 45 13.00 1.78 9.54
CA SER A 45 13.94 0.74 9.18
C SER A 45 15.04 1.28 8.29
N LYS A 46 16.15 0.58 8.25
CA LYS A 46 17.20 0.87 7.31
C LYS A 46 16.93 0.30 5.94
N ARG A 47 15.90 -0.53 5.83
CA ARG A 47 15.51 -1.11 4.55
C ARG A 47 14.94 -0.01 3.65
N LYS A 48 15.33 -0.01 2.40
CA LYS A 48 14.92 1.04 1.46
C LYS A 48 13.80 0.62 0.53
N THR A 49 13.52 -0.67 0.45
CA THR A 49 12.50 -1.20 -0.46
C THR A 49 11.72 -2.31 0.20
N ILE A 50 10.50 -2.52 -0.30
CA ILE A 50 9.66 -3.62 0.14
C ILE A 50 8.71 -3.99 -0.99
N LYS A 51 8.38 -5.27 -1.10
CA LYS A 51 7.39 -5.74 -2.07
C LYS A 51 6.07 -5.99 -1.36
N TYR A 52 4.99 -5.66 -2.03
CA TYR A 52 3.64 -5.88 -1.52
C TYR A 52 2.82 -6.57 -2.60
N LEU A 53 2.36 -7.76 -2.30
CA LEU A 53 1.58 -8.56 -3.24
C LEU A 53 0.15 -8.68 -2.73
N VAL A 54 -0.80 -8.26 -3.56
CA VAL A 54 -2.21 -8.40 -3.25
C VAL A 54 -2.79 -9.39 -4.26
N SER A 55 -3.48 -10.40 -3.78
CA SER A 55 -4.05 -11.40 -4.66
C SER A 55 -5.46 -11.79 -4.20
N ALA A 56 -6.22 -12.28 -5.15
CA ALA A 56 -7.52 -12.86 -4.88
C ALA A 56 -7.74 -13.98 -5.87
N THR A 57 -8.31 -15.08 -5.38
CA THR A 57 -8.66 -16.19 -6.24
C THR A 57 -10.18 -16.31 -6.22
N THR A 58 -10.78 -16.25 -7.38
CA THR A 58 -12.22 -16.37 -7.48
C THR A 58 -12.57 -17.55 -8.38
N ILE A 59 -13.64 -18.23 -8.05
CA ILE A 59 -14.09 -19.36 -8.83
C ILE A 59 -15.26 -18.89 -9.67
N SER A 60 -15.10 -18.98 -10.98
CA SER A 60 -16.15 -18.61 -11.90
C SER A 60 -16.79 -19.89 -12.40
N GLN A 61 -18.10 -20.01 -12.18
CA GLN A 61 -18.81 -21.18 -12.67
C GLN A 61 -19.09 -21.03 -14.12
N GLN A 62 -18.68 -22.03 -14.87
CA GLN A 62 -19.01 -22.12 -16.27
C GLN A 62 -20.15 -23.12 -16.43
N THR A 63 -20.80 -23.05 -17.56
CA THR A 63 -21.83 -24.04 -17.88
C THR A 63 -21.16 -25.39 -18.04
N ASP A 64 -21.93 -26.45 -17.83
CA ASP A 64 -21.49 -27.82 -18.11
C ASP A 64 -20.38 -28.33 -17.21
N SER A 65 -20.48 -28.15 -15.96
CA SER A 65 -19.60 -28.81 -15.02
C SER A 65 -18.14 -28.33 -15.01
N GLU A 66 -17.79 -27.37 -15.81
CA GLU A 66 -16.42 -26.84 -15.73
C GLU A 66 -16.36 -25.65 -14.78
N THR A 67 -15.37 -25.69 -13.92
CA THR A 67 -15.11 -24.61 -12.98
C THR A 67 -13.83 -23.89 -13.44
N VAL A 68 -13.92 -22.60 -13.65
CA VAL A 68 -12.76 -21.81 -14.02
C VAL A 68 -12.32 -21.04 -12.79
N VAL A 69 -11.05 -21.18 -12.46
CA VAL A 69 -10.45 -20.43 -11.36
C VAL A 69 -9.72 -19.24 -11.96
N VAL A 70 -10.12 -18.05 -11.53
CA VAL A 70 -9.49 -16.82 -11.99
C VAL A 70 -8.74 -16.22 -10.83
N GLU A 71 -7.48 -15.88 -11.07
CA GLU A 71 -6.64 -15.30 -10.05
C GLU A 71 -6.28 -13.87 -10.43
N PHE A 72 -6.52 -12.95 -9.50
CA PHE A 72 -6.14 -11.55 -9.67
C PHE A 72 -4.95 -11.28 -8.79
N LYS A 73 -3.91 -10.71 -9.36
CA LYS A 73 -2.72 -10.37 -8.61
C LYS A 73 -2.23 -8.99 -9.00
N THR A 74 -1.78 -8.25 -8.01
CA THR A 74 -1.05 -7.03 -8.29
C THR A 74 0.13 -6.97 -7.35
N GLU A 75 1.28 -6.63 -7.89
CA GLU A 75 2.50 -6.55 -7.11
C GLU A 75 3.00 -5.12 -7.14
N PHE A 76 3.28 -4.61 -5.96
CA PHE A 76 3.85 -3.28 -5.81
C PHE A 76 5.27 -3.41 -5.30
N PHE A 77 6.13 -2.57 -5.82
CA PHE A 77 7.50 -2.49 -5.36
C PHE A 77 7.71 -1.08 -4.86
N PHE A 78 7.85 -0.93 -3.55
CA PHE A 78 7.93 0.39 -2.95
C PHE A 78 9.35 0.75 -2.58
N LYS A 79 9.74 1.95 -2.94
CA LYS A 79 10.99 2.54 -2.49
C LYS A 79 10.66 3.68 -1.54
N LYS A 80 11.43 3.74 -0.45
CA LYS A 80 11.21 4.80 0.53
C LYS A 80 11.31 6.19 -0.12
N SER A 81 12.23 6.35 -1.05
CA SER A 81 12.46 7.64 -1.69
C SER A 81 11.34 8.07 -2.64
N GLU A 82 10.44 7.15 -2.99
CA GLU A 82 9.37 7.46 -3.93
C GLU A 82 8.00 7.43 -3.27
N SER A 83 7.95 7.45 -1.96
CA SER A 83 6.70 7.32 -1.24
C SER A 83 5.78 8.53 -1.36
N SER A 84 6.34 9.72 -1.51
CA SER A 84 5.54 10.95 -1.48
C SER A 84 4.41 10.98 -2.49
N LEU A 85 4.70 10.59 -3.72
CA LEU A 85 3.69 10.66 -4.77
C LEU A 85 2.51 9.73 -4.50
N LEU A 86 2.82 8.52 -4.10
CA LEU A 86 1.78 7.54 -3.82
C LEU A 86 0.98 7.91 -2.58
N ILE A 87 1.65 8.46 -1.58
CA ILE A 87 0.97 8.88 -0.36
C ILE A 87 -0.07 9.95 -0.66
N ASP A 88 0.22 10.86 -1.59
CA ASP A 88 -0.74 11.90 -1.95
C ASP A 88 -2.03 11.29 -2.52
N TYR A 89 -1.92 10.29 -3.36
CA TYR A 89 -3.09 9.61 -3.91
C TYR A 89 -3.88 8.90 -2.82
N ILE A 90 -3.19 8.26 -1.91
CA ILE A 90 -3.85 7.53 -0.83
C ILE A 90 -4.54 8.49 0.12
N LEU A 91 -3.89 9.60 0.41
CA LEU A 91 -4.47 10.62 1.29
C LEU A 91 -5.75 11.17 0.69
N GLU A 92 -5.74 11.44 -0.61
CA GLU A 92 -6.93 11.92 -1.29
C GLU A 92 -8.09 10.94 -1.16
N HIS A 93 -7.80 9.66 -1.29
CA HIS A 93 -8.82 8.63 -1.14
C HIS A 93 -9.45 8.66 0.26
N TYR A 94 -8.62 8.74 1.30
CA TYR A 94 -9.13 8.75 2.66
C TYR A 94 -9.86 10.05 3.00
N GLU A 95 -9.49 11.15 2.35
CA GLU A 95 -10.25 12.39 2.50
C GLU A 95 -11.63 12.25 1.88
N GLU A 96 -11.71 11.62 0.73
CA GLU A 96 -12.99 11.42 0.05
C GLU A 96 -13.96 10.58 0.86
N ILE A 97 -13.45 9.57 1.56
CA ILE A 97 -14.32 8.73 2.38
C ILE A 97 -14.38 9.21 3.83
N GLU A 98 -13.84 10.40 4.07
CA GLU A 98 -13.92 11.07 5.37
C GLU A 98 -13.31 10.30 6.54
N GLU A 99 -12.25 9.56 6.27
CA GLU A 99 -11.49 8.87 7.29
C GLU A 99 -10.39 9.78 7.80
N TYR A 100 -10.77 10.81 8.52
CA TYR A 100 -9.84 11.86 8.90
C TYR A 100 -8.76 11.44 9.89
N GLU A 101 -9.05 10.46 10.73
CA GLU A 101 -8.03 9.94 11.62
C GLU A 101 -6.91 9.27 10.84
N LYS A 102 -7.27 8.54 9.78
CA LYS A 102 -6.28 7.93 8.92
C LYS A 102 -5.49 8.98 8.17
N CYS A 103 -6.16 10.04 7.73
CA CYS A 103 -5.47 11.14 7.06
C CYS A 103 -4.40 11.74 7.96
N SER A 104 -4.72 11.95 9.22
CA SER A 104 -3.77 12.51 10.18
C SER A 104 -2.56 11.59 10.35
N LYS A 105 -2.79 10.29 10.46
CA LYS A 105 -1.71 9.32 10.61
C LYS A 105 -0.83 9.28 9.37
N ILE A 106 -1.45 9.37 8.19
CA ILE A 106 -0.73 9.34 6.94
C ILE A 106 0.15 10.57 6.79
N ILE A 107 -0.36 11.72 7.20
CA ILE A 107 0.43 12.95 7.15
C ILE A 107 1.66 12.84 8.05
N LYS A 108 1.48 12.26 9.23
CA LYS A 108 2.61 12.06 10.15
C LYS A 108 3.63 11.08 9.56
N LEU A 109 3.13 10.03 8.95
CA LEU A 109 3.99 9.06 8.30
C LEU A 109 4.78 9.71 7.17
N HIS A 110 4.13 10.53 6.37
CA HIS A 110 4.78 11.22 5.27
C HIS A 110 5.92 12.10 5.79
N LYS A 111 5.68 12.80 6.89
CA LYS A 111 6.73 13.63 7.48
C LYS A 111 7.93 12.81 7.94
N ARG A 112 7.68 11.65 8.53
CA ARG A 112 8.78 10.78 8.95
C ARG A 112 9.60 10.31 7.77
N LEU A 113 8.92 9.92 6.68
CA LEU A 113 9.62 9.43 5.50
C LEU A 113 10.44 10.53 4.84
N THR A 114 9.90 11.73 4.73
CA THR A 114 10.63 12.82 4.11
C THR A 114 11.79 13.31 4.98
N ASN A 115 11.61 13.31 6.30
CA ASN A 115 12.67 13.73 7.20
C ASN A 115 13.85 12.78 7.16
N ILE A 116 13.59 11.50 6.96
CA ILE A 116 14.66 10.51 6.87
C ILE A 116 15.51 10.75 5.63
N GLU A 117 14.92 11.25 4.56
CA GLU A 117 15.60 11.41 3.29
C GLU A 117 16.22 12.77 3.09
N LYS A 118 15.72 13.77 3.78
CA LYS A 118 16.25 15.12 3.63
C LYS A 118 17.39 15.35 4.60
N PRO A 119 18.50 15.88 4.11
CA PRO A 119 19.59 16.24 5.02
C PRO A 119 19.12 17.34 5.96
N PRO A 120 19.47 17.23 7.24
CA PRO A 120 19.06 18.26 8.20
C PRO A 120 19.57 19.66 7.87
N ILE A 121 20.67 19.72 7.18
CA ILE A 121 21.31 21.01 6.86
C ILE A 121 20.42 21.90 6.01
N LEU A 122 19.51 21.29 5.26
CA LEU A 122 18.60 22.08 4.44
C LEU A 122 17.69 22.96 5.28
N GLU A 123 17.38 22.52 6.46
CA GLU A 123 16.53 23.31 7.35
C GLU A 123 17.26 24.52 7.88
N LEU A 124 18.55 24.40 8.04
CA LEU A 124 19.34 25.53 8.53
C LEU A 124 19.43 26.65 7.52
N THR A 125 19.44 26.30 6.25
CA THR A 125 19.57 27.31 5.21
C THR A 125 18.30 28.11 5.00
N ASN A 126 17.20 27.67 5.58
CA ASN A 126 15.93 28.37 5.44
C ASN A 126 15.70 29.39 6.53
N VAL A 127 16.61 29.52 7.38
CA VAL A 127 16.50 30.47 8.51
C VAL A 127 16.80 31.88 8.05
#